data_b49942b6e86bfdf84740e307f8a4eead
#
_entry.id   b49942b6e86bfdf84740e307f8a4eead
#
_cell.length_a   1.000
_cell.length_b   1.000
_cell.length_c   1.000
_cell.angle_alpha   90.00
_cell.angle_beta   90.00
_cell.angle_gamma   90.00
#
_symmetry.space_group_name_H-M   'P 1'
#
loop_
_entity.id
_entity.type
_entity.pdbx_description
1 polymer ?
#
loop_
_entity_poly.entity_id
_entity_poly.type
_entity_poly.pdbx_seq_one_letter_code
_entity_poly.pdbx_strand_id
1 'polypeptide(L)'
;MYKIEGEDLYLIGTSEHSTFGRLIDQIIPAEKMPQTLTSYSPCFRKEKGSHGIEERGVYRIHQFEKQEMIVVCKPEESMDWYEKMWRYSVELFRSFDIPVRQLECCSGDLADLKVKSCDVEAWSPRQKKYFEVGSCSNLGDAQARRLGIRVRSKENPKALYFAHTLHNTVVAPPRMLIAFLENNLREDGS
;
A
#
# COMPACT_ATOMS: atom_id res chain seq x y z
N MET A 1 9.75 13.35 -4.63
CA MET A 1 8.58 13.78 -5.41
C MET A 1 9.00 14.81 -6.45
N TYR A 2 8.24 14.98 -7.53
CA TYR A 2 8.41 16.06 -8.51
C TYR A 2 7.68 17.30 -8.00
N LYS A 3 8.33 18.45 -8.06
CA LYS A 3 7.74 19.77 -7.78
C LYS A 3 7.47 20.48 -9.10
N ILE A 4 6.35 21.18 -9.20
CA ILE A 4 6.07 22.05 -10.33
C ILE A 4 6.84 23.37 -10.12
N GLU A 5 7.61 23.76 -11.12
CA GLU A 5 8.40 24.98 -11.05
C GLU A 5 7.49 26.22 -11.01
N GLY A 6 7.82 27.15 -10.13
CA GLY A 6 7.02 28.38 -9.93
C GLY A 6 5.78 28.22 -9.07
N GLU A 7 5.45 26.99 -8.62
CA GLU A 7 4.25 26.70 -7.84
C GLU A 7 4.58 25.94 -6.55
N ASP A 8 3.71 26.04 -5.55
CA ASP A 8 3.79 25.19 -4.35
C ASP A 8 2.94 23.91 -4.51
N LEU A 9 3.17 23.23 -5.65
CA LEU A 9 2.49 22.00 -6.03
C LEU A 9 3.50 20.88 -6.29
N TYR A 10 3.08 19.66 -5.97
CA TYR A 10 3.86 18.45 -6.16
C TYR A 10 3.02 17.40 -6.87
N LEU A 11 3.64 16.66 -7.78
CA LEU A 11 2.99 15.50 -8.38
C LEU A 11 2.83 14.40 -7.32
N ILE A 12 1.68 13.73 -7.36
CA ILE A 12 1.34 12.66 -6.41
C ILE A 12 2.32 11.49 -6.52
N GLY A 13 2.84 11.02 -5.40
CA GLY A 13 3.72 9.84 -5.36
C GLY A 13 2.99 8.54 -5.01
N THR A 14 1.82 8.66 -4.39
CA THR A 14 0.89 7.58 -4.06
C THR A 14 -0.44 8.19 -3.61
N SER A 15 -1.55 7.52 -3.87
CA SER A 15 -2.88 7.98 -3.46
C SER A 15 -3.19 7.79 -1.97
N GLU A 16 -2.38 7.03 -1.26
CA GLU A 16 -2.49 6.84 0.19
C GLU A 16 -2.57 8.18 0.93
N HIS A 17 -1.60 9.08 0.66
CA HIS A 17 -1.51 10.37 1.35
C HIS A 17 -2.75 11.25 1.13
N SER A 18 -3.23 11.35 -0.09
CA SER A 18 -4.43 12.16 -0.40
C SER A 18 -5.71 11.55 0.16
N THR A 19 -5.78 10.22 0.21
CA THR A 19 -6.96 9.53 0.77
C THR A 19 -7.05 9.72 2.29
N PHE A 20 -5.94 9.57 3.03
CA PHE A 20 -5.91 9.91 4.45
C PHE A 20 -6.05 11.42 4.69
N GLY A 21 -5.52 12.26 3.79
CA GLY A 21 -5.63 13.70 3.86
C GLY A 21 -7.07 14.22 3.89
N ARG A 22 -8.03 13.49 3.32
CA ARG A 22 -9.46 13.81 3.41
C ARG A 22 -10.00 13.74 4.83
N LEU A 23 -9.32 13.06 5.74
CA LEU A 23 -9.73 12.83 7.12
C LEU A 23 -9.00 13.73 8.12
N ILE A 24 -8.20 14.69 7.65
CA ILE A 24 -7.47 15.63 8.53
C ILE A 24 -8.46 16.30 9.50
N ASP A 25 -8.10 16.27 10.79
CA ASP A 25 -8.82 16.85 11.94
C ASP A 25 -10.26 16.33 12.14
N GLN A 26 -10.62 15.22 11.49
CA GLN A 26 -11.96 14.67 11.66
C GLN A 26 -12.09 13.85 12.94
N ILE A 27 -13.27 13.96 13.54
CA ILE A 27 -13.74 13.09 14.62
C ILE A 27 -14.81 12.16 14.04
N ILE A 28 -14.46 10.90 13.88
CA ILE A 28 -15.30 9.88 13.26
C ILE A 28 -16.11 9.19 14.37
N PRO A 29 -17.44 9.08 14.28
CA PRO A 29 -18.23 8.28 15.20
C PRO A 29 -17.83 6.80 15.15
N ALA A 30 -17.76 6.13 16.31
CA ALA A 30 -17.33 4.73 16.39
C ALA A 30 -18.21 3.76 15.59
N GLU A 31 -19.50 4.08 15.39
CA GLU A 31 -20.42 3.29 14.57
C GLU A 31 -20.15 3.39 13.06
N LYS A 32 -19.31 4.34 12.62
CA LYS A 32 -18.84 4.47 11.23
C LYS A 32 -17.49 3.79 11.00
N MET A 33 -16.99 3.07 12.00
CA MET A 33 -15.74 2.30 11.87
C MET A 33 -16.06 0.82 11.60
N PRO A 34 -15.24 0.11 10.85
CA PRO A 34 -14.08 0.63 10.10
C PRO A 34 -14.49 1.38 8.83
N GLN A 35 -13.62 2.31 8.38
CA GLN A 35 -13.74 2.87 7.04
C GLN A 35 -12.77 2.14 6.11
N THR A 36 -13.32 1.54 5.07
CA THR A 36 -12.57 0.86 4.02
C THR A 36 -12.66 1.68 2.75
N LEU A 37 -11.53 2.09 2.24
CA LEU A 37 -11.41 2.96 1.08
C LEU A 37 -10.49 2.32 0.04
N THR A 38 -10.71 2.64 -1.20
CA THR A 38 -9.80 2.29 -2.29
C THR A 38 -9.57 3.51 -3.17
N SER A 39 -8.39 3.57 -3.75
CA SER A 39 -8.04 4.66 -4.66
C SER A 39 -7.15 4.17 -5.78
N TYR A 40 -7.43 4.66 -6.97
CA TYR A 40 -6.62 4.43 -8.16
C TYR A 40 -6.05 5.78 -8.62
N SER A 41 -4.75 5.86 -8.84
CA SER A 41 -4.13 7.10 -9.27
C SER A 41 -2.85 6.87 -10.05
N PRO A 42 -2.44 7.83 -10.92
CA PRO A 42 -1.07 7.92 -11.35
C PRO A 42 -0.16 8.18 -10.14
N CYS A 43 1.07 7.70 -10.22
CA CYS A 43 2.11 7.90 -9.23
C CYS A 43 3.37 8.41 -9.93
N PHE A 44 3.99 9.46 -9.39
CA PHE A 44 5.19 10.08 -9.97
C PHE A 44 6.33 10.04 -8.96
N ARG A 45 7.37 9.33 -9.27
CA ARG A 45 8.51 9.16 -8.36
C ARG A 45 9.82 9.48 -9.05
N LYS A 46 10.76 10.13 -8.40
CA LYS A 46 12.10 10.43 -8.95
C LYS A 46 13.03 9.23 -8.97
N GLU A 47 12.70 8.16 -8.27
CA GLU A 47 13.44 6.88 -8.18
C GLU A 47 14.96 7.08 -7.96
N LYS A 48 15.35 8.09 -7.17
CA LYS A 48 16.75 8.38 -6.85
C LYS A 48 17.28 7.31 -5.89
N GLY A 49 18.45 6.77 -6.21
CA GLY A 49 19.17 5.80 -5.35
C GLY A 49 18.91 4.33 -5.69
N SER A 50 18.07 4.02 -6.66
CA SER A 50 18.01 2.67 -7.22
C SER A 50 19.14 2.48 -8.23
N HIS A 51 19.90 1.39 -8.10
CA HIS A 51 20.97 1.03 -9.02
C HIS A 51 20.91 -0.45 -9.33
N GLY A 52 21.06 -0.81 -10.62
CA GLY A 52 21.19 -2.20 -11.05
C GLY A 52 20.18 -2.68 -12.08
N ILE A 53 20.06 -4.01 -12.21
CA ILE A 53 19.19 -4.68 -13.20
C ILE A 53 17.71 -4.33 -13.03
N GLU A 54 17.29 -3.97 -11.82
CA GLU A 54 15.91 -3.58 -11.50
C GLU A 54 15.49 -2.22 -12.10
N GLU A 55 16.45 -1.44 -12.59
CA GLU A 55 16.16 -0.18 -13.31
C GLU A 55 15.78 -0.39 -14.79
N ARG A 56 15.97 -1.62 -15.30
CA ARG A 56 15.68 -1.93 -16.70
C ARG A 56 14.23 -2.39 -16.89
N GLY A 57 13.64 -1.98 -18.01
CA GLY A 57 12.26 -2.33 -18.33
C GLY A 57 11.25 -1.51 -17.53
N VAL A 58 10.09 -2.11 -17.23
CA VAL A 58 8.95 -1.42 -16.58
C VAL A 58 8.85 -1.65 -15.07
N TYR A 59 9.81 -2.35 -14.46
CA TYR A 59 9.76 -2.66 -13.03
C TYR A 59 9.86 -1.41 -12.15
N ARG A 60 10.71 -0.45 -12.55
CA ARG A 60 10.94 0.81 -11.84
C ARG A 60 10.94 1.96 -12.83
N ILE A 61 9.85 2.71 -12.83
CA ILE A 61 9.58 3.80 -13.77
C ILE A 61 9.13 5.07 -13.05
N HIS A 62 9.31 6.23 -13.68
CA HIS A 62 9.01 7.54 -13.08
C HIS A 62 7.52 7.85 -12.98
N GLN A 63 6.73 7.30 -13.90
CA GLN A 63 5.28 7.42 -13.91
C GLN A 63 4.65 6.04 -14.06
N PHE A 64 3.76 5.70 -13.15
CA PHE A 64 2.99 4.46 -13.17
C PHE A 64 1.65 4.68 -12.49
N GLU A 65 0.75 3.73 -12.65
CA GLU A 65 -0.53 3.72 -11.96
C GLU A 65 -0.52 2.71 -10.81
N LYS A 66 -1.32 2.97 -9.80
CA LYS A 66 -1.42 2.11 -8.63
C LYS A 66 -2.81 2.15 -8.01
N GLN A 67 -3.31 0.97 -7.67
CA GLN A 67 -4.52 0.77 -6.87
C GLN A 67 -4.12 0.49 -5.42
N GLU A 68 -4.68 1.26 -4.49
CA GLU A 68 -4.46 1.11 -3.05
C GLU A 68 -5.74 0.68 -2.33
N MET A 69 -5.60 -0.17 -1.32
CA MET A 69 -6.57 -0.40 -0.26
C MET A 69 -6.15 0.36 0.99
N ILE A 70 -7.10 1.02 1.63
CA ILE A 70 -6.88 1.84 2.81
C ILE A 70 -7.94 1.50 3.85
N VAL A 71 -7.51 1.31 5.09
CA VAL A 71 -8.39 1.05 6.21
C VAL A 71 -8.09 2.04 7.33
N VAL A 72 -9.17 2.62 7.88
CA VAL A 72 -9.14 3.37 9.13
C VAL A 72 -10.06 2.63 10.11
N CYS A 73 -9.50 2.12 11.19
CA CYS A 73 -10.19 1.22 12.10
C CYS A 73 -9.91 1.57 13.57
N LYS A 74 -10.60 0.87 14.45
CA LYS A 74 -10.28 0.91 15.88
C LYS A 74 -8.96 0.19 16.15
N PRO A 75 -8.23 0.57 17.23
CA PRO A 75 -6.96 -0.04 17.59
C PRO A 75 -6.99 -1.58 17.68
N GLU A 76 -8.02 -2.11 18.32
CA GLU A 76 -8.22 -3.55 18.56
C GLU A 76 -8.46 -4.36 17.28
N GLU A 77 -8.93 -3.72 16.21
CA GLU A 77 -9.24 -4.36 14.92
C GLU A 77 -8.06 -4.36 13.93
N SER A 78 -7.02 -3.58 14.22
CA SER A 78 -5.99 -3.25 13.20
C SER A 78 -5.17 -4.46 12.75
N MET A 79 -4.90 -5.43 13.63
CA MET A 79 -4.17 -6.64 13.24
C MET A 79 -5.01 -7.56 12.37
N ASP A 80 -6.31 -7.69 12.65
CA ASP A 80 -7.21 -8.49 11.82
C ASP A 80 -7.37 -7.88 10.42
N TRP A 81 -7.42 -6.54 10.34
CA TRP A 81 -7.43 -5.84 9.06
C TRP A 81 -6.11 -6.02 8.29
N TYR A 82 -4.97 -5.96 8.96
CA TYR A 82 -3.68 -6.24 8.36
C TYR A 82 -3.65 -7.63 7.71
N GLU A 83 -4.08 -8.67 8.44
CA GLU A 83 -4.13 -10.04 7.95
C GLU A 83 -5.08 -10.20 6.74
N LYS A 84 -6.23 -9.54 6.74
CA LYS A 84 -7.17 -9.55 5.62
C LYS A 84 -6.60 -8.87 4.38
N MET A 85 -5.99 -7.70 4.54
CA MET A 85 -5.55 -6.86 3.43
C MET A 85 -4.46 -7.53 2.58
N TRP A 86 -3.41 -8.05 3.22
CA TRP A 86 -2.36 -8.71 2.45
C TRP A 86 -2.84 -10.02 1.81
N ARG A 87 -3.77 -10.74 2.46
CA ARG A 87 -4.39 -11.95 1.88
C ARG A 87 -5.17 -11.64 0.62
N TYR A 88 -5.90 -10.53 0.56
CA TYR A 88 -6.59 -10.11 -0.67
C TYR A 88 -5.62 -9.93 -1.85
N SER A 89 -4.45 -9.32 -1.61
CA SER A 89 -3.43 -9.21 -2.65
C SER A 89 -2.90 -10.59 -3.08
N VAL A 90 -2.60 -11.46 -2.12
CA VAL A 90 -2.14 -12.83 -2.41
C VAL A 90 -3.18 -13.62 -3.22
N GLU A 91 -4.46 -13.54 -2.83
CA GLU A 91 -5.57 -14.20 -3.52
C GLU A 91 -5.73 -13.67 -4.95
N LEU A 92 -5.61 -12.35 -5.15
CA LEU A 92 -5.64 -11.73 -6.46
C LEU A 92 -4.55 -12.31 -7.37
N PHE A 93 -3.29 -12.34 -6.93
CA PHE A 93 -2.19 -12.88 -7.74
C PHE A 93 -2.36 -14.37 -8.01
N ARG A 94 -2.79 -15.14 -7.02
CA ARG A 94 -3.07 -16.58 -7.18
C ARG A 94 -4.21 -16.87 -8.17
N SER A 95 -5.20 -15.97 -8.27
CA SER A 95 -6.28 -16.12 -9.25
C SER A 95 -5.82 -16.00 -10.71
N PHE A 96 -4.60 -15.50 -10.92
CA PHE A 96 -3.90 -15.46 -12.21
C PHE A 96 -2.80 -16.53 -12.34
N ASP A 97 -2.83 -17.56 -11.49
CA ASP A 97 -1.83 -18.64 -11.45
C ASP A 97 -0.38 -18.13 -11.24
N ILE A 98 -0.23 -16.99 -10.57
CA ILE A 98 1.08 -16.40 -10.26
C ILE A 98 1.53 -16.90 -8.87
N PRO A 99 2.67 -17.62 -8.76
CA PRO A 99 3.21 -18.02 -7.47
C PRO A 99 3.66 -16.78 -6.68
N VAL A 100 3.15 -16.64 -5.46
CA VAL A 100 3.48 -15.51 -4.57
C VAL A 100 3.88 -15.99 -3.19
N ARG A 101 4.68 -15.19 -2.52
CA ARG A 101 4.99 -15.33 -1.09
C ARG A 101 4.79 -14.01 -0.35
N GLN A 102 4.54 -14.10 0.94
CA GLN A 102 4.63 -12.97 1.85
C GLN A 102 6.03 -12.91 2.45
N LEU A 103 6.63 -11.73 2.43
CA LEU A 103 7.89 -11.44 3.10
C LEU A 103 7.64 -10.47 4.24
N GLU A 104 7.70 -10.94 5.48
CA GLU A 104 7.55 -10.09 6.67
C GLU A 104 8.77 -9.18 6.81
N CYS A 105 8.54 -7.90 7.01
CA CYS A 105 9.59 -6.91 7.22
C CYS A 105 10.22 -7.08 8.61
N CYS A 106 11.53 -7.23 8.67
CA CYS A 106 12.24 -7.31 9.94
C CYS A 106 12.30 -5.94 10.64
N SER A 107 12.48 -5.94 11.96
CA SER A 107 12.50 -4.71 12.76
C SER A 107 13.59 -3.71 12.36
N GLY A 108 14.70 -4.19 11.81
CA GLY A 108 15.80 -3.33 11.37
C GLY A 108 15.54 -2.59 10.05
N ASP A 109 14.53 -3.02 9.28
CA ASP A 109 14.11 -2.42 8.02
C ASP A 109 12.70 -1.81 8.07
N LEU A 110 12.04 -1.95 9.23
CA LEU A 110 10.72 -1.40 9.45
C LEU A 110 10.80 0.12 9.60
N ALA A 111 10.08 0.86 8.74
CA ALA A 111 10.05 2.32 8.83
C ALA A 111 9.42 2.79 10.14
N ASP A 112 9.90 3.92 10.70
CA ASP A 112 9.55 4.47 12.01
C ASP A 112 8.05 4.59 12.30
N LEU A 113 7.24 4.77 11.27
CA LEU A 113 5.78 4.91 11.40
C LEU A 113 5.03 3.57 11.40
N LYS A 114 5.70 2.47 11.08
CA LYS A 114 5.05 1.17 10.89
C LYS A 114 5.13 0.33 12.16
N VAL A 115 4.01 -0.23 12.54
CA VAL A 115 3.93 -1.25 13.62
C VAL A 115 4.23 -2.63 13.04
N LYS A 116 3.76 -2.89 11.83
CA LYS A 116 3.97 -4.14 11.10
C LYS A 116 3.90 -3.88 9.59
N SER A 117 4.73 -4.59 8.83
CA SER A 117 4.74 -4.50 7.37
C SER A 117 5.16 -5.82 6.75
N CYS A 118 4.60 -6.12 5.59
CA CYS A 118 5.08 -7.19 4.75
C CYS A 118 5.03 -6.78 3.28
N ASP A 119 5.90 -7.40 2.48
CA ASP A 119 5.82 -7.34 1.04
C ASP A 119 5.10 -8.58 0.50
N VAL A 120 4.37 -8.39 -0.58
CA VAL A 120 3.89 -9.49 -1.42
C VAL A 120 4.83 -9.57 -2.61
N GLU A 121 5.47 -10.71 -2.77
CA GLU A 121 6.44 -10.97 -3.82
C GLU A 121 5.93 -12.03 -4.79
N ALA A 122 6.07 -11.80 -6.09
CA ALA A 122 5.74 -12.75 -7.15
C ALA A 122 7.00 -13.45 -7.68
N TRP A 123 6.85 -14.70 -8.08
CA TRP A 123 7.93 -15.47 -8.70
C TRP A 123 8.20 -15.01 -10.13
N SER A 124 9.45 -14.79 -10.46
CA SER A 124 9.93 -14.55 -11.81
C SER A 124 10.64 -15.79 -12.35
N PRO A 125 10.04 -16.57 -13.26
CA PRO A 125 10.70 -17.72 -13.90
C PRO A 125 11.97 -17.31 -14.67
N ARG A 126 11.95 -16.14 -15.29
CA ARG A 126 13.08 -15.59 -16.05
C ARG A 126 14.28 -15.27 -15.14
N GLN A 127 14.02 -14.63 -13.99
CA GLN A 127 15.08 -14.23 -13.05
C GLN A 127 15.40 -15.33 -12.02
N LYS A 128 14.55 -16.36 -11.91
CA LYS A 128 14.63 -17.44 -10.90
C LYS A 128 14.66 -16.88 -9.46
N LYS A 129 13.92 -15.81 -9.23
CA LYS A 129 13.78 -15.17 -7.91
C LYS A 129 12.40 -14.57 -7.72
N TYR A 130 12.06 -14.29 -6.48
CA TYR A 130 10.89 -13.48 -6.16
C TYR A 130 11.24 -11.99 -6.27
N PHE A 131 10.25 -11.16 -6.63
CA PHE A 131 10.35 -9.72 -6.64
C PHE A 131 9.07 -9.08 -6.08
N GLU A 132 9.21 -7.94 -5.44
CA GLU A 132 8.10 -7.21 -4.82
C GLU A 132 7.08 -6.73 -5.85
N VAL A 133 5.81 -7.06 -5.64
CA VAL A 133 4.67 -6.61 -6.44
C VAL A 133 3.71 -5.73 -5.66
N GLY A 134 3.80 -5.74 -4.34
CA GLY A 134 3.02 -4.89 -3.45
C GLY A 134 3.47 -5.00 -2.01
N SER A 135 2.96 -4.13 -1.15
CA SER A 135 3.25 -4.14 0.28
C SER A 135 2.03 -3.79 1.10
N CYS A 136 1.93 -4.39 2.28
CA CYS A 136 0.90 -4.12 3.27
C CYS A 136 1.53 -3.58 4.55
N SER A 137 0.95 -2.52 5.12
CA SER A 137 1.47 -1.88 6.32
C SER A 137 0.37 -1.51 7.30
N ASN A 138 0.62 -1.82 8.58
CA ASN A 138 -0.12 -1.30 9.72
C ASN A 138 0.72 -0.19 10.36
N LEU A 139 0.19 1.02 10.43
CA LEU A 139 0.87 2.18 10.99
C LEU A 139 0.41 2.52 12.42
N GLY A 140 -0.44 1.66 13.01
CA GLY A 140 -1.02 1.97 14.30
C GLY A 140 -1.69 3.34 14.30
N ASP A 141 -1.46 4.12 15.32
CA ASP A 141 -2.01 5.48 15.44
C ASP A 141 -1.06 6.59 14.94
N ALA A 142 0.10 6.25 14.39
CA ALA A 142 1.12 7.24 14.05
C ALA A 142 0.66 8.27 12.99
N GLN A 143 0.00 7.83 11.93
CA GLN A 143 -0.60 8.75 10.94
C GLN A 143 -1.80 9.50 11.52
N ALA A 144 -2.66 8.81 12.27
CA ALA A 144 -3.84 9.42 12.85
C ALA A 144 -3.47 10.56 13.84
N ARG A 145 -2.40 10.41 14.61
CA ARG A 145 -1.87 11.48 15.48
C ARG A 145 -1.41 12.68 14.66
N ARG A 146 -0.66 12.46 13.57
CA ARG A 146 -0.17 13.54 12.71
C ARG A 146 -1.28 14.27 11.96
N LEU A 147 -2.32 13.54 11.58
CA LEU A 147 -3.45 14.06 10.80
C LEU A 147 -4.65 14.46 11.66
N GLY A 148 -4.59 14.31 12.99
CA GLY A 148 -5.70 14.63 13.88
C GLY A 148 -6.93 13.74 13.72
N ILE A 149 -6.79 12.51 13.19
CA ILE A 149 -7.90 11.58 12.95
C ILE A 149 -8.29 10.88 14.25
N ARG A 150 -9.43 11.22 14.80
CA ARG A 150 -9.90 10.71 16.10
C ARG A 150 -11.24 9.97 15.93
N VAL A 151 -11.46 9.04 16.82
CA VAL A 151 -12.73 8.31 16.93
C VAL A 151 -13.43 8.72 18.21
N ARG A 152 -14.72 8.99 18.11
CA ARG A 152 -15.58 9.25 19.27
C ARG A 152 -16.09 7.92 19.81
N SER A 153 -15.79 7.61 21.07
CA SER A 153 -16.25 6.40 21.70
C SER A 153 -17.79 6.33 21.76
N LYS A 154 -18.33 5.15 21.48
CA LYS A 154 -19.77 4.89 21.60
C LYS A 154 -20.20 4.80 23.08
N GLU A 155 -19.33 4.24 23.92
CA GLU A 155 -19.60 4.03 25.35
C GLU A 155 -19.49 5.33 26.15
N ASN A 156 -18.55 6.20 25.77
CA ASN A 156 -18.37 7.51 26.37
C ASN A 156 -18.23 8.59 25.31
N PRO A 157 -19.31 9.30 24.94
CA PRO A 157 -19.28 10.33 23.91
C PRO A 157 -18.32 11.49 24.14
N LYS A 158 -17.82 11.67 25.36
CA LYS A 158 -16.80 12.68 25.69
C LYS A 158 -15.37 12.15 25.45
N ALA A 159 -15.19 10.83 25.36
CA ALA A 159 -13.89 10.22 25.13
C ALA A 159 -13.56 10.16 23.63
N LEU A 160 -12.35 10.58 23.32
CA LEU A 160 -11.77 10.51 21.97
C LEU A 160 -10.49 9.68 22.03
N TYR A 161 -10.26 8.87 20.99
CA TYR A 161 -9.00 8.16 20.80
C TYR A 161 -8.55 8.27 19.35
N PHE A 162 -7.27 8.02 19.08
CA PHE A 162 -6.76 8.01 17.71
C PHE A 162 -7.13 6.71 17.00
N ALA A 163 -7.54 6.83 15.74
CA ALA A 163 -7.74 5.67 14.89
C ALA A 163 -6.42 4.97 14.58
N HIS A 164 -6.48 3.69 14.21
CA HIS A 164 -5.38 3.02 13.51
C HIS A 164 -5.58 3.11 11.99
N THR A 165 -4.48 3.22 11.27
CA THR A 165 -4.47 3.33 9.81
C THR A 165 -3.66 2.23 9.19
N LEU A 166 -4.17 1.69 8.09
CA LEU A 166 -3.50 0.65 7.31
C LEU A 166 -3.62 0.96 5.82
N HIS A 167 -2.61 0.58 5.08
CA HIS A 167 -2.67 0.60 3.63
C HIS A 167 -2.03 -0.66 3.03
N ASN A 168 -2.50 -1.03 1.85
CA ASN A 168 -1.97 -2.15 1.08
C ASN A 168 -2.08 -1.84 -0.42
N THR A 169 -1.02 -2.12 -1.15
CA THR A 169 -1.06 -2.10 -2.60
C THR A 169 -1.90 -3.28 -3.11
N VAL A 170 -3.03 -2.98 -3.75
CA VAL A 170 -3.81 -4.00 -4.47
C VAL A 170 -3.01 -4.46 -5.67
N VAL A 171 -2.65 -3.50 -6.54
CA VAL A 171 -1.89 -3.75 -7.75
C VAL A 171 -1.16 -2.49 -8.20
N ALA A 172 0.09 -2.68 -8.64
CA ALA A 172 0.84 -1.75 -9.46
C ALA A 172 0.95 -2.39 -10.86
N PRO A 173 0.17 -1.93 -11.86
CA PRO A 173 0.06 -2.59 -13.16
C PRO A 173 1.39 -2.95 -13.83
N PRO A 174 2.45 -2.12 -13.79
CA PRO A 174 3.71 -2.50 -14.42
C PRO A 174 4.35 -3.76 -13.81
N ARG A 175 4.34 -3.87 -12.48
CA ARG A 175 4.88 -5.06 -11.78
C ARG A 175 3.98 -6.28 -11.96
N MET A 176 2.66 -6.07 -11.90
CA MET A 176 1.68 -7.12 -12.18
C MET A 176 1.84 -7.66 -13.61
N LEU A 177 2.03 -6.78 -14.59
CA LEU A 177 2.21 -7.16 -15.99
C LEU A 177 3.46 -8.03 -16.18
N ILE A 178 4.58 -7.69 -15.52
CA ILE A 178 5.79 -8.53 -15.53
C ILE A 178 5.46 -9.91 -14.96
N ALA A 179 4.87 -9.97 -13.76
CA ALA A 179 4.55 -11.23 -13.12
C ALA A 179 3.58 -12.07 -13.96
N PHE A 180 2.56 -11.43 -14.54
CA PHE A 180 1.56 -12.08 -15.36
C PHE A 180 2.17 -12.67 -16.63
N LEU A 181 2.90 -11.89 -17.41
CA LEU A 181 3.50 -12.33 -18.65
C LEU A 181 4.56 -13.42 -18.41
N GLU A 182 5.43 -13.25 -17.42
CA GLU A 182 6.49 -14.23 -17.14
C GLU A 182 5.94 -15.59 -16.67
N ASN A 183 4.75 -15.64 -16.08
CA ASN A 183 4.16 -16.90 -15.60
C ASN A 183 3.12 -17.50 -16.55
N ASN A 184 2.51 -16.70 -17.43
CA ASN A 184 1.35 -17.15 -18.25
C ASN A 184 1.59 -17.08 -19.76
N LEU A 185 2.64 -16.39 -20.24
CA LEU A 185 2.92 -16.29 -21.69
C LEU A 185 3.24 -17.68 -22.25
N ARG A 186 2.53 -18.07 -23.30
CA ARG A 186 2.74 -19.34 -23.99
C ARG A 186 3.77 -19.19 -25.12
N GLU A 187 4.25 -20.33 -25.63
CA GLU A 187 5.24 -20.39 -26.72
C GLU A 187 4.74 -19.71 -28.02
N ASP A 188 3.43 -19.72 -28.26
CA ASP A 188 2.79 -19.07 -29.41
C ASP A 188 2.55 -17.56 -29.20
N GLY A 189 2.93 -17.01 -28.05
CA GLY A 189 2.76 -15.60 -27.72
C GLY A 189 1.36 -15.22 -27.20
N SER A 190 0.49 -16.20 -26.92
CA SER A 190 -0.83 -15.99 -26.32
C SER A 190 -0.78 -16.05 -24.80
#